data_9105c332c2a9c836776a5a6a7c923616
#
_entry.id   9105c332c2a9c836776a5a6a7c923616
#
_cell.length_a   1.000
_cell.length_b   1.000
_cell.length_c   1.000
_cell.angle_alpha   90.00
_cell.angle_beta   90.00
_cell.angle_gamma   90.00
#
_symmetry.space_group_name_H-M   'P 1'
#
loop_
_entity.id
_entity.type
_entity.pdbx_description
1 polymer ?
#
loop_
_entity_poly.entity_id
_entity_poly.type
_entity_poly.pdbx_seq_one_letter_code
_entity_poly.pdbx_strand_id
1 'polypeptide(L)'
;CNISRFTKFDRKHYFYPDLTKGYQITQYDIPLCVDGHVDLPLSHYSKEEQEGGEKFRPNNFKGENCIVENEGKKYRRVRIERIHLEEDVGKSLHLPGKHSYIDYNRSGTPLIEIVTKPDMTSPEEAALFMQTVQEILRYVKVTNGNLEEGNMRCDANINLNVWEDGKLYHTPISEIKNLNSFKSIREACAYEAKRQLKEFMEDRQEFNPGYKNTMNWDEDKGVTQIMRTKNSFVDYRFVVEPDIKPFKVNEELIERAKGRVGELPESKRIRLQKQFGLSDFDVETLTSTRELALWFEEAAEGAKDVKKVANWILAELLAVLNEQRKTISEVNITPKHITELVNAIADKKISNAQGKTVFAKMLETSKMPAEIIKEEGMETVSDSGAIEEIVNKVIEENPKAVADFKAGKTNVVGWLTGQVMKASKGKANPGMASKLVGEKLAKL
;
A
#
# COMPACT_ATOMS: atom_id res chain seq x y z
N CYS A 1 -2.09 -1.36 20.23
CA CYS A 1 -2.84 -0.65 21.28
C CYS A 1 -3.31 -1.61 22.37
N ASN A 2 -3.37 -1.13 23.60
CA ASN A 2 -3.97 -1.85 24.72
C ASN A 2 -5.48 -1.60 24.71
N ILE A 3 -6.27 -2.66 24.66
CA ILE A 3 -7.74 -2.55 24.65
C ILE A 3 -8.23 -2.35 26.07
N SER A 4 -9.00 -1.29 26.31
CA SER A 4 -9.66 -1.02 27.58
C SER A 4 -10.70 -2.09 27.87
N ARG A 5 -10.60 -2.75 29.05
CA ARG A 5 -11.55 -3.80 29.44
C ARG A 5 -12.91 -3.24 29.91
N PHE A 6 -12.95 -1.95 30.15
CA PHE A 6 -14.13 -1.21 30.49
C PHE A 6 -14.09 0.13 29.75
N THR A 7 -15.20 0.56 29.17
CA THR A 7 -15.30 1.82 28.42
C THR A 7 -16.67 2.42 28.55
N LYS A 8 -16.78 3.70 28.28
CA LYS A 8 -18.03 4.46 28.31
C LYS A 8 -18.05 5.49 27.21
N PHE A 9 -19.25 5.99 26.93
CA PHE A 9 -19.44 7.15 26.09
C PHE A 9 -19.73 8.40 26.90
N ASP A 10 -19.35 9.55 26.38
CA ASP A 10 -19.56 10.88 26.94
C ASP A 10 -20.21 11.77 25.87
N ARG A 11 -20.96 12.80 26.33
CA ARG A 11 -21.46 13.89 25.50
C ARG A 11 -20.44 15.02 25.50
N LYS A 12 -19.89 15.35 24.31
CA LYS A 12 -19.03 16.51 24.05
C LYS A 12 -19.89 17.66 23.57
N HIS A 13 -20.16 18.65 24.43
CA HIS A 13 -21.06 19.73 24.12
C HIS A 13 -20.40 20.86 23.34
N TYR A 14 -20.93 21.14 22.17
CA TYR A 14 -20.60 22.33 21.37
C TYR A 14 -21.73 22.61 20.37
N PHE A 15 -21.82 23.86 19.91
CA PHE A 15 -22.89 24.27 19.02
C PHE A 15 -22.36 24.56 17.63
N TYR A 16 -22.82 23.77 16.67
CA TYR A 16 -22.52 23.94 15.25
C TYR A 16 -23.78 23.61 14.43
N PRO A 17 -24.01 24.26 13.27
CA PRO A 17 -25.20 24.00 12.46
C PRO A 17 -25.34 22.52 11.99
N ASP A 18 -24.25 21.82 11.80
CA ASP A 18 -24.23 20.41 11.42
C ASP A 18 -24.33 19.43 12.60
N LEU A 19 -24.47 19.95 13.83
CA LEU A 19 -24.62 19.19 15.06
C LEU A 19 -25.91 19.61 15.78
N THR A 20 -27.05 19.16 15.28
CA THR A 20 -28.37 19.61 15.74
C THR A 20 -28.68 19.33 17.21
N LYS A 21 -28.12 18.25 17.77
CA LYS A 21 -28.30 17.89 19.18
C LYS A 21 -27.57 18.84 20.15
N GLY A 22 -26.61 19.64 19.66
CA GLY A 22 -25.74 20.46 20.47
C GLY A 22 -24.66 19.67 21.25
N TYR A 23 -24.53 18.37 21.00
CA TYR A 23 -23.48 17.53 21.55
C TYR A 23 -23.14 16.41 20.58
N GLN A 24 -21.90 15.93 20.66
CA GLN A 24 -21.39 14.75 19.94
C GLN A 24 -21.15 13.63 20.93
N ILE A 25 -21.60 12.41 20.61
CA ILE A 25 -21.24 11.21 21.38
C ILE A 25 -19.77 10.88 21.08
N THR A 26 -18.97 10.73 22.11
CA THR A 26 -17.53 10.46 22.04
C THR A 26 -17.06 9.62 23.24
N GLN A 27 -15.77 9.38 23.37
CA GLN A 27 -15.16 8.77 24.55
C GLN A 27 -14.04 9.71 25.04
N TYR A 28 -14.12 10.19 26.27
CA TYR A 28 -13.19 11.19 26.78
C TYR A 28 -12.07 10.56 27.65
N ASP A 29 -12.42 10.11 28.85
CA ASP A 29 -11.44 9.64 29.86
C ASP A 29 -11.16 8.13 29.81
N ILE A 30 -12.10 7.32 29.27
CA ILE A 30 -11.94 5.88 29.12
C ILE A 30 -12.15 5.47 27.66
N PRO A 31 -11.18 5.78 26.78
CA PRO A 31 -11.25 5.43 25.37
C PRO A 31 -11.18 3.91 25.17
N LEU A 32 -11.58 3.44 23.98
CA LEU A 32 -11.54 2.01 23.64
C LEU A 32 -10.14 1.42 23.68
N CYS A 33 -9.15 2.17 23.23
CA CYS A 33 -7.74 1.74 23.19
C CYS A 33 -6.79 2.84 23.60
N VAL A 34 -5.67 2.47 24.21
CA VAL A 34 -4.57 3.35 24.61
C VAL A 34 -3.21 2.72 24.24
N ASP A 35 -2.17 3.56 24.23
CA ASP A 35 -0.77 3.15 24.13
C ASP A 35 -0.48 2.15 22.99
N GLY A 36 -0.79 2.57 21.76
CA GLY A 36 -0.48 1.82 20.56
C GLY A 36 0.74 2.34 19.82
N HIS A 37 1.01 1.74 18.67
CA HIS A 37 2.00 2.23 17.73
C HIS A 37 1.68 1.79 16.30
N VAL A 38 2.27 2.51 15.35
CA VAL A 38 2.40 2.12 13.94
C VAL A 38 3.89 2.20 13.60
N ASP A 39 4.42 1.14 13.01
CA ASP A 39 5.81 1.06 12.58
C ASP A 39 5.88 1.37 11.08
N LEU A 40 6.63 2.41 10.72
CA LEU A 40 6.81 2.90 9.35
C LEU A 40 8.13 2.34 8.79
N PRO A 41 8.13 1.62 7.65
CA PRO A 41 9.34 1.05 7.08
C PRO A 41 10.37 2.14 6.74
N LEU A 42 11.62 2.00 7.23
CA LEU A 42 12.69 2.95 6.90
C LEU A 42 13.10 2.92 5.43
N SER A 43 12.78 1.85 4.69
CA SER A 43 12.97 1.79 3.24
C SER A 43 12.25 2.90 2.46
N HIS A 44 11.21 3.48 3.04
CA HIS A 44 10.44 4.58 2.46
C HIS A 44 11.06 5.97 2.72
N TYR A 45 12.13 6.01 3.52
CA TYR A 45 12.86 7.24 3.82
C TYR A 45 14.04 7.40 2.87
N SER A 46 14.51 8.64 2.66
CA SER A 46 15.72 8.91 1.91
C SER A 46 16.95 8.26 2.58
N LYS A 47 18.02 8.04 1.83
CA LYS A 47 19.27 7.48 2.40
C LYS A 47 19.83 8.31 3.55
N GLU A 48 19.76 9.65 3.42
CA GLU A 48 20.20 10.58 4.45
C GLU A 48 19.41 10.44 5.74
N GLU A 49 18.12 10.16 5.61
CA GLU A 49 17.20 9.90 6.72
C GLU A 49 17.44 8.54 7.36
N GLN A 50 17.71 7.51 6.56
CA GLN A 50 18.02 6.15 7.06
C GLN A 50 19.34 6.09 7.85
N GLU A 51 20.32 6.90 7.48
CA GLU A 51 21.64 6.97 8.11
C GLU A 51 21.66 7.78 9.41
N GLY A 52 20.51 8.35 9.82
CA GLY A 52 20.36 9.02 11.12
C GLY A 52 21.04 10.38 11.17
N GLY A 53 21.02 11.14 10.07
CA GLY A 53 21.53 12.51 10.04
C GLY A 53 20.95 13.38 11.18
N GLU A 54 21.60 14.50 11.50
CA GLU A 54 21.22 15.41 12.62
C GLU A 54 19.74 15.86 12.58
N LYS A 55 19.11 15.84 11.39
CA LYS A 55 17.67 16.13 11.18
C LYS A 55 16.74 15.06 11.75
N PHE A 56 17.25 13.83 11.96
CA PHE A 56 16.50 12.67 12.48
C PHE A 56 16.79 12.39 13.94
N ARG A 57 17.11 13.38 14.73
CA ARG A 57 17.11 13.18 16.18
C ARG A 57 15.67 12.86 16.60
N PRO A 58 15.44 11.73 17.28
CA PRO A 58 14.13 11.38 17.76
C PRO A 58 13.58 12.53 18.59
N ASN A 59 12.39 12.96 18.22
CA ASN A 59 11.73 14.07 18.88
C ASN A 59 11.07 13.58 20.15
N ASN A 60 11.83 12.91 21.00
CA ASN A 60 11.34 12.52 22.28
C ASN A 60 11.90 13.45 23.34
N PHE A 61 11.03 14.05 24.07
CA PHE A 61 11.32 14.76 25.29
C PHE A 61 12.13 13.94 26.31
N LYS A 62 12.40 12.65 26.04
CA LYS A 62 13.06 11.70 26.93
C LYS A 62 14.24 10.92 26.35
N GLY A 63 14.68 11.22 25.12
CA GLY A 63 15.86 10.57 24.53
C GLY A 63 15.64 9.11 24.07
N GLU A 64 14.40 8.64 23.93
CA GLU A 64 14.10 7.29 23.46
C GLU A 64 14.29 7.17 21.95
N ASN A 65 15.01 6.14 21.51
CA ASN A 65 15.17 5.84 20.10
C ASN A 65 13.87 5.24 19.55
N CYS A 66 13.19 5.98 18.66
CA CYS A 66 11.95 5.50 18.02
C CYS A 66 12.20 4.53 16.84
N ILE A 67 13.46 4.15 16.57
CA ILE A 67 13.79 3.15 15.58
C ILE A 67 13.73 1.78 16.25
N VAL A 68 12.95 0.88 15.66
CA VAL A 68 12.81 -0.51 16.08
C VAL A 68 13.20 -1.45 14.95
N GLU A 69 13.70 -2.63 15.31
CA GLU A 69 14.02 -3.66 14.34
C GLU A 69 13.06 -4.84 14.50
N ASN A 70 12.54 -5.30 13.39
CA ASN A 70 11.72 -6.50 13.32
C ASN A 70 12.14 -7.33 12.12
N GLU A 71 12.57 -8.59 12.37
CA GLU A 71 12.98 -9.55 11.37
C GLU A 71 14.04 -9.04 10.37
N GLY A 72 15.02 -8.26 10.87
CA GLY A 72 16.11 -7.70 10.08
C GLY A 72 15.74 -6.42 9.30
N LYS A 73 14.49 -5.94 9.42
CA LYS A 73 14.07 -4.66 8.86
C LYS A 73 13.96 -3.61 9.95
N LYS A 74 14.32 -2.38 9.62
CA LYS A 74 14.23 -1.23 10.52
C LYS A 74 12.98 -0.40 10.23
N TYR A 75 12.35 0.07 11.30
CA TYR A 75 11.12 0.84 11.27
C TYR A 75 11.23 2.06 12.17
N ARG A 76 10.60 3.14 11.74
CA ARG A 76 10.32 4.29 12.60
C ARG A 76 9.00 4.06 13.33
N ARG A 77 9.03 3.99 14.66
CA ARG A 77 7.83 3.79 15.48
C ARG A 77 7.14 5.11 15.77
N VAL A 78 5.89 5.23 15.36
CA VAL A 78 5.00 6.33 15.74
C VAL A 78 4.00 5.81 16.76
N ARG A 79 4.04 6.37 17.97
CA ARG A 79 3.15 5.95 19.06
C ARG A 79 1.76 6.53 18.87
N ILE A 80 0.75 5.72 19.22
CA ILE A 80 -0.65 6.12 19.30
C ILE A 80 -0.97 6.34 20.77
N GLU A 81 -1.47 7.53 21.10
CA GLU A 81 -1.90 7.85 22.45
C GLU A 81 -3.19 7.13 22.79
N ARG A 82 -4.19 7.24 21.91
CA ARG A 82 -5.48 6.58 22.06
C ARG A 82 -6.20 6.38 20.74
N ILE A 83 -7.15 5.45 20.76
CA ILE A 83 -8.17 5.30 19.74
C ILE A 83 -9.51 5.30 20.45
N HIS A 84 -10.41 6.19 20.04
CA HIS A 84 -11.72 6.27 20.62
C HIS A 84 -12.82 6.32 19.55
N LEU A 85 -14.04 5.98 19.99
CA LEU A 85 -15.23 5.95 19.16
C LEU A 85 -15.97 7.26 19.30
N GLU A 86 -16.50 7.75 18.18
CA GLU A 86 -17.35 8.93 18.10
C GLU A 86 -18.53 8.68 17.16
N GLU A 87 -19.49 9.58 17.15
CA GLU A 87 -20.40 9.75 16.03
C GLU A 87 -19.91 10.87 15.10
N ASP A 88 -20.08 10.70 13.79
CA ASP A 88 -19.82 11.78 12.85
C ASP A 88 -20.96 12.81 12.87
N VAL A 89 -20.66 14.03 12.48
CA VAL A 89 -21.62 15.14 12.36
C VAL A 89 -22.10 15.30 10.92
N GLY A 90 -23.07 16.16 10.66
CA GLY A 90 -23.50 16.51 9.32
C GLY A 90 -22.38 17.13 8.49
N LYS A 91 -22.66 17.47 7.25
CA LYS A 91 -21.74 18.14 6.33
C LYS A 91 -22.23 19.55 6.02
N SER A 92 -21.39 20.55 6.30
CA SER A 92 -21.64 21.93 5.87
C SER A 92 -21.09 22.16 4.47
N LEU A 93 -21.93 22.62 3.55
CA LEU A 93 -21.57 22.92 2.18
C LEU A 93 -21.60 24.44 1.96
N HIS A 94 -20.47 25.03 1.62
CA HIS A 94 -20.31 26.44 1.30
C HIS A 94 -20.27 26.62 -0.22
N LEU A 95 -21.45 26.67 -0.84
CA LEU A 95 -21.59 26.93 -2.28
C LEU A 95 -21.49 28.45 -2.53
N PRO A 96 -21.17 28.88 -3.78
CA PRO A 96 -21.19 30.28 -4.14
C PRO A 96 -22.57 30.92 -3.81
N GLY A 97 -22.59 31.97 -3.01
CA GLY A 97 -23.81 32.67 -2.60
C GLY A 97 -23.79 33.11 -1.14
N LYS A 98 -24.97 33.52 -0.61
CA LYS A 98 -25.11 34.01 0.78
C LYS A 98 -25.50 32.94 1.79
N HIS A 99 -25.70 31.70 1.35
CA HIS A 99 -26.23 30.63 2.17
C HIS A 99 -25.23 29.46 2.26
N SER A 100 -25.18 28.84 3.44
CA SER A 100 -24.55 27.54 3.64
C SER A 100 -25.64 26.46 3.68
N TYR A 101 -25.37 25.32 3.12
CA TYR A 101 -26.29 24.18 3.13
C TYR A 101 -25.79 23.14 4.10
N ILE A 102 -26.68 22.46 4.79
CA ILE A 102 -26.35 21.40 5.73
C ILE A 102 -26.93 20.08 5.22
N ASP A 103 -26.06 19.08 5.11
CA ASP A 103 -26.43 17.70 4.79
C ASP A 103 -26.24 16.83 6.04
N TYR A 104 -27.33 16.24 6.52
CA TYR A 104 -27.32 15.39 7.71
C TYR A 104 -27.17 13.89 7.41
N ASN A 105 -27.01 13.47 6.15
CA ASN A 105 -26.92 12.06 5.80
C ASN A 105 -25.75 11.32 6.48
N ARG A 106 -24.70 12.05 6.84
CA ARG A 106 -23.55 11.51 7.56
C ARG A 106 -23.72 11.53 9.08
N SER A 107 -24.66 12.32 9.61
CA SER A 107 -24.84 12.51 11.06
C SER A 107 -25.16 11.19 11.76
N GLY A 108 -24.45 10.91 12.86
CA GLY A 108 -24.60 9.68 13.62
C GLY A 108 -23.86 8.46 13.06
N THR A 109 -23.16 8.59 11.92
CA THR A 109 -22.32 7.51 11.41
C THR A 109 -21.19 7.21 12.40
N PRO A 110 -20.90 5.93 12.71
CA PRO A 110 -19.78 5.59 13.59
C PRO A 110 -18.45 6.11 13.02
N LEU A 111 -17.68 6.80 13.87
CA LEU A 111 -16.39 7.38 13.58
C LEU A 111 -15.34 6.85 14.56
N ILE A 112 -14.11 6.66 14.09
CA ILE A 112 -12.95 6.33 14.90
C ILE A 112 -11.98 7.51 14.84
N GLU A 113 -11.58 8.03 15.99
CA GLU A 113 -10.50 9.01 16.08
C GLU A 113 -9.23 8.32 16.59
N ILE A 114 -8.13 8.45 15.83
CA ILE A 114 -6.80 7.95 16.17
C ILE A 114 -5.92 9.16 16.51
N VAL A 115 -5.46 9.25 17.76
CA VAL A 115 -4.60 10.33 18.22
C VAL A 115 -3.19 9.81 18.42
N THR A 116 -2.22 10.43 17.75
CA THR A 116 -0.80 10.08 17.89
C THR A 116 -0.11 10.88 19.00
N LYS A 117 1.00 10.35 19.50
CA LYS A 117 1.97 11.14 20.25
C LYS A 117 2.82 11.99 19.27
N PRO A 118 3.50 13.03 19.71
CA PRO A 118 4.26 13.93 18.84
C PRO A 118 5.62 13.31 18.45
N ASP A 119 5.58 12.15 17.81
CA ASP A 119 6.78 11.41 17.43
C ASP A 119 7.26 11.71 16.00
N MET A 120 6.34 12.17 15.13
CA MET A 120 6.66 12.49 13.74
C MET A 120 7.49 13.76 13.64
N THR A 121 8.51 13.75 12.78
CA THR A 121 9.52 14.80 12.68
C THR A 121 9.62 15.44 11.30
N SER A 122 8.93 14.92 10.30
CA SER A 122 8.92 15.48 8.96
C SER A 122 7.53 15.46 8.31
N PRO A 123 7.28 16.33 7.32
CA PRO A 123 6.07 16.30 6.50
C PRO A 123 5.88 14.98 5.75
N GLU A 124 6.97 14.39 5.27
CA GLU A 124 7.00 13.10 4.58
C GLU A 124 6.55 11.99 5.50
N GLU A 125 7.03 11.98 6.75
CA GLU A 125 6.64 11.01 7.77
C GLU A 125 5.15 11.10 8.13
N ALA A 126 4.60 12.32 8.21
CA ALA A 126 3.18 12.51 8.45
C ALA A 126 2.31 11.92 7.30
N ALA A 127 2.71 12.13 6.05
CA ALA A 127 2.03 11.55 4.90
C ALA A 127 2.16 10.02 4.87
N LEU A 128 3.36 9.47 5.13
CA LEU A 128 3.61 8.04 5.19
C LEU A 128 2.81 7.37 6.32
N PHE A 129 2.73 8.00 7.49
CA PHE A 129 1.89 7.53 8.58
C PHE A 129 0.42 7.37 8.16
N MET A 130 -0.12 8.41 7.51
CA MET A 130 -1.50 8.38 7.04
C MET A 130 -1.73 7.31 5.96
N GLN A 131 -0.79 7.10 5.05
CA GLN A 131 -0.84 6.02 4.05
C GLN A 131 -0.84 4.65 4.71
N THR A 132 0.05 4.43 5.69
CA THR A 132 0.14 3.16 6.43
C THR A 132 -1.13 2.87 7.22
N VAL A 133 -1.69 3.88 7.89
CA VAL A 133 -2.96 3.74 8.61
C VAL A 133 -4.11 3.44 7.64
N GLN A 134 -4.18 4.13 6.50
CA GLN A 134 -5.18 3.86 5.47
C GLN A 134 -5.10 2.41 4.98
N GLU A 135 -3.91 1.92 4.69
CA GLU A 135 -3.68 0.54 4.26
C GLU A 135 -4.18 -0.46 5.31
N ILE A 136 -3.80 -0.27 6.58
CA ILE A 136 -4.26 -1.12 7.69
C ILE A 136 -5.79 -1.13 7.76
N LEU A 137 -6.43 0.04 7.75
CA LEU A 137 -7.88 0.17 7.88
C LEU A 137 -8.63 -0.48 6.70
N ARG A 138 -8.09 -0.39 5.48
CA ARG A 138 -8.60 -1.10 4.31
C ARG A 138 -8.45 -2.61 4.45
N TYR A 139 -7.31 -3.09 4.91
CA TYR A 139 -7.05 -4.52 5.14
C TYR A 139 -8.01 -5.14 6.15
N VAL A 140 -8.30 -4.43 7.23
CA VAL A 140 -9.26 -4.90 8.24
C VAL A 140 -10.72 -4.60 7.87
N LYS A 141 -10.96 -3.99 6.68
CA LYS A 141 -12.29 -3.68 6.12
C LYS A 141 -13.15 -2.79 7.02
N VAL A 142 -12.53 -1.83 7.69
CA VAL A 142 -13.22 -0.84 8.55
C VAL A 142 -13.71 0.34 7.71
N THR A 143 -12.94 0.76 6.71
CA THR A 143 -13.28 1.87 5.82
C THR A 143 -12.65 1.68 4.44
N ASN A 144 -13.20 2.35 3.42
CA ASN A 144 -12.55 2.51 2.11
C ASN A 144 -11.37 3.49 2.17
N GLY A 145 -11.33 4.34 3.18
CA GLY A 145 -10.23 5.22 3.50
C GLY A 145 -9.93 6.31 2.46
N ASN A 146 -10.88 6.70 1.63
CA ASN A 146 -10.69 7.77 0.64
C ASN A 146 -10.75 9.13 1.33
N LEU A 147 -9.62 9.85 1.31
CA LEU A 147 -9.52 11.22 1.85
C LEU A 147 -10.38 12.20 1.05
N GLU A 148 -10.37 12.10 -0.27
CA GLU A 148 -11.14 12.99 -1.16
C GLU A 148 -12.65 12.81 -0.99
N GLU A 149 -13.11 11.62 -0.67
CA GLU A 149 -14.52 11.32 -0.38
C GLU A 149 -14.92 11.62 1.08
N GLY A 150 -13.93 11.96 1.92
CA GLY A 150 -14.15 12.21 3.35
C GLY A 150 -14.38 10.96 4.19
N ASN A 151 -14.05 9.78 3.68
CA ASN A 151 -14.09 8.52 4.43
C ASN A 151 -12.96 8.43 5.47
N MET A 152 -11.93 9.23 5.28
CA MET A 152 -10.83 9.44 6.20
C MET A 152 -10.48 10.93 6.22
N ARG A 153 -10.10 11.47 7.38
CA ARG A 153 -9.71 12.86 7.54
C ARG A 153 -8.43 12.95 8.35
N CYS A 154 -7.71 14.03 8.20
CA CYS A 154 -6.49 14.31 8.93
C CYS A 154 -6.51 15.75 9.44
N ASP A 155 -6.26 15.93 10.73
CA ASP A 155 -5.91 17.21 11.33
C ASP A 155 -4.44 17.11 11.79
N ALA A 156 -3.56 17.98 11.27
CA ALA A 156 -2.16 17.98 11.62
C ALA A 156 -1.85 19.05 12.67
N ASN A 157 -1.32 18.63 13.83
CA ASN A 157 -0.82 19.54 14.85
C ASN A 157 0.68 19.70 14.70
N ILE A 158 1.16 20.91 14.45
CA ILE A 158 2.57 21.22 14.19
C ILE A 158 3.06 22.29 15.13
N ASN A 159 4.24 22.07 15.69
CA ASN A 159 5.10 23.11 16.25
C ASN A 159 6.56 22.74 15.96
N LEU A 160 7.46 23.69 16.11
CA LEU A 160 8.89 23.51 15.88
C LEU A 160 9.65 23.48 17.20
N ASN A 161 10.70 22.66 17.21
CA ASN A 161 11.79 22.74 18.16
C ASN A 161 12.92 23.54 17.52
N VAL A 162 13.20 24.72 18.04
CA VAL A 162 14.24 25.61 17.52
C VAL A 162 15.40 25.67 18.50
N TRP A 163 16.57 25.23 18.07
CA TRP A 163 17.80 25.33 18.84
C TRP A 163 18.55 26.61 18.45
N GLU A 164 18.81 27.45 19.45
CA GLU A 164 19.57 28.69 19.27
C GLU A 164 20.42 28.90 20.52
N ASP A 165 21.73 29.17 20.32
CA ASP A 165 22.72 29.42 21.40
C ASP A 165 22.68 28.38 22.53
N GLY A 166 22.44 27.11 22.19
CA GLY A 166 22.39 26.00 23.15
C GLY A 166 21.07 25.89 23.94
N LYS A 167 20.10 26.75 23.66
CA LYS A 167 18.76 26.73 24.26
C LYS A 167 17.72 26.17 23.27
N LEU A 168 16.82 25.36 23.77
CA LEU A 168 15.68 24.81 23.01
C LEU A 168 14.44 25.70 23.22
N TYR A 169 13.86 26.10 22.13
CA TYR A 169 12.58 26.83 22.09
C TYR A 169 11.53 25.98 21.39
N HIS A 170 10.27 26.17 21.77
CA HIS A 170 9.11 25.54 21.15
C HIS A 170 8.20 26.61 20.57
N THR A 171 7.85 26.53 19.31
CA THR A 171 6.87 27.44 18.71
C THR A 171 5.45 27.11 19.13
N PRO A 172 4.47 28.03 19.04
CA PRO A 172 3.07 27.73 19.27
C PRO A 172 2.53 26.63 18.35
N ILE A 173 1.59 25.81 18.87
CA ILE A 173 0.97 24.75 18.06
C ILE A 173 0.00 25.36 17.05
N SER A 174 0.14 24.94 15.80
CA SER A 174 -0.85 25.15 14.74
C SER A 174 -1.55 23.85 14.39
N GLU A 175 -2.88 23.83 14.44
CA GLU A 175 -3.75 22.76 13.98
C GLU A 175 -4.17 23.05 12.55
N ILE A 176 -3.66 22.29 11.59
CA ILE A 176 -3.99 22.45 10.18
C ILE A 176 -5.16 21.53 9.82
N LYS A 177 -6.20 22.12 9.25
CA LYS A 177 -7.41 21.44 8.77
C LYS A 177 -7.49 21.47 7.25
N ASN A 178 -8.47 20.73 6.70
CA ASN A 178 -8.72 20.64 5.25
C ASN A 178 -7.60 19.92 4.49
N LEU A 179 -7.07 18.85 5.06
CA LEU A 179 -6.05 18.01 4.46
C LEU A 179 -6.70 16.82 3.75
N ASN A 180 -7.02 16.97 2.46
CA ASN A 180 -7.85 16.03 1.71
C ASN A 180 -7.05 15.04 0.85
N SER A 181 -5.72 15.11 0.88
CA SER A 181 -4.82 14.19 0.18
C SER A 181 -3.50 14.02 0.94
N PHE A 182 -2.76 12.94 0.68
CA PHE A 182 -1.41 12.76 1.24
C PHE A 182 -0.45 13.85 0.76
N LYS A 183 -0.65 14.35 -0.47
CA LYS A 183 0.08 15.49 -1.01
C LYS A 183 -0.21 16.74 -0.17
N SER A 184 -1.48 17.06 0.08
CA SER A 184 -1.88 18.20 0.89
C SER A 184 -1.32 18.12 2.31
N ILE A 185 -1.30 16.93 2.93
CA ILE A 185 -0.69 16.72 4.26
C ILE A 185 0.79 17.13 4.24
N ARG A 186 1.56 16.60 3.29
CA ARG A 186 2.99 16.90 3.16
C ARG A 186 3.24 18.37 2.89
N GLU A 187 2.57 18.96 1.91
CA GLU A 187 2.79 20.34 1.49
C GLU A 187 2.35 21.34 2.57
N ALA A 188 1.21 21.11 3.22
CA ALA A 188 0.74 21.95 4.31
C ALA A 188 1.67 21.92 5.52
N CYS A 189 2.14 20.73 5.92
CA CYS A 189 3.10 20.59 7.00
C CYS A 189 4.43 21.28 6.68
N ALA A 190 4.93 21.14 5.46
CA ALA A 190 6.17 21.79 5.02
C ALA A 190 6.05 23.32 4.97
N TYR A 191 4.92 23.83 4.48
CA TYR A 191 4.65 25.27 4.44
C TYR A 191 4.55 25.83 5.86
N GLU A 192 3.76 25.20 6.71
CA GLU A 192 3.51 25.66 8.08
C GLU A 192 4.81 25.67 8.91
N ALA A 193 5.66 24.67 8.76
CA ALA A 193 6.96 24.65 9.43
C ALA A 193 7.83 25.86 9.04
N LYS A 194 7.86 26.22 7.75
CA LYS A 194 8.59 27.40 7.28
C LYS A 194 7.98 28.69 7.79
N ARG A 195 6.64 28.78 7.80
CA ARG A 195 5.91 29.95 8.30
C ARG A 195 6.20 30.19 9.78
N GLN A 196 6.10 29.13 10.61
CA GLN A 196 6.36 29.22 12.05
C GLN A 196 7.80 29.59 12.35
N LEU A 197 8.78 29.04 11.61
CA LEU A 197 10.18 29.41 11.79
C LEU A 197 10.40 30.90 11.50
N LYS A 198 9.81 31.42 10.41
CA LYS A 198 9.91 32.82 10.05
C LYS A 198 9.31 33.72 11.15
N GLU A 199 8.09 33.44 11.61
CA GLU A 199 7.44 34.19 12.68
C GLU A 199 8.25 34.14 13.97
N PHE A 200 8.73 32.95 14.37
CA PHE A 200 9.56 32.81 15.58
C PHE A 200 10.85 33.67 15.49
N MET A 201 11.48 33.76 14.31
CA MET A 201 12.65 34.60 14.16
C MET A 201 12.34 36.09 14.26
N GLU A 202 11.08 36.51 13.97
CA GLU A 202 10.63 37.91 14.04
C GLU A 202 10.16 38.31 15.45
N ASP A 203 9.31 37.48 16.09
CA ASP A 203 8.57 37.82 17.32
C ASP A 203 8.96 37.03 18.58
N ARG A 204 9.72 35.93 18.41
CA ARG A 204 10.13 35.02 19.51
C ARG A 204 9.00 34.44 20.33
N GLN A 205 7.82 34.33 19.75
CA GLN A 205 6.68 33.76 20.48
C GLN A 205 6.92 32.27 20.77
N GLU A 206 6.92 31.91 22.05
CA GLU A 206 7.09 30.53 22.54
C GLU A 206 5.76 29.83 22.76
N PHE A 207 5.81 28.50 22.81
CA PHE A 207 4.67 27.66 23.15
C PHE A 207 4.05 28.03 24.50
N ASN A 208 2.73 28.16 24.46
CA ASN A 208 1.92 28.36 25.67
C ASN A 208 0.82 27.30 25.66
N PRO A 209 0.66 26.49 26.71
CA PRO A 209 -0.35 25.42 26.76
C PRO A 209 -1.79 25.82 26.44
N GLY A 210 -2.16 27.10 26.68
CA GLY A 210 -3.51 27.61 26.38
C GLY A 210 -3.66 28.19 24.98
N TYR A 211 -2.58 28.31 24.21
CA TYR A 211 -2.56 29.00 22.92
C TYR A 211 -2.40 28.02 21.77
N LYS A 212 -3.36 28.03 20.84
CA LYS A 212 -3.35 27.18 19.64
C LYS A 212 -3.98 27.92 18.47
N ASN A 213 -3.28 27.97 17.36
CA ASN A 213 -3.82 28.46 16.09
C ASN A 213 -4.53 27.34 15.34
N THR A 214 -5.73 27.62 14.82
CA THR A 214 -6.39 26.74 13.85
C THR A 214 -6.20 27.34 12.47
N MET A 215 -5.59 26.57 11.58
CA MET A 215 -5.22 26.94 10.23
C MET A 215 -6.08 26.17 9.23
N ASN A 216 -6.39 26.77 8.10
CA ASN A 216 -6.97 26.09 6.94
C ASN A 216 -5.93 25.98 5.85
N TRP A 217 -5.77 24.79 5.27
CA TRP A 217 -4.97 24.61 4.07
C TRP A 217 -5.73 25.07 2.83
N ASP A 218 -5.20 26.04 2.11
CA ASP A 218 -5.67 26.49 0.80
C ASP A 218 -4.79 25.82 -0.26
N GLU A 219 -5.30 24.73 -0.85
CA GLU A 219 -4.54 23.90 -1.79
C GLU A 219 -4.23 24.67 -3.09
N ASP A 220 -5.15 25.54 -3.55
CA ASP A 220 -4.97 26.31 -4.77
C ASP A 220 -3.84 27.33 -4.65
N LYS A 221 -3.70 27.93 -3.47
CA LYS A 221 -2.63 28.92 -3.18
C LYS A 221 -1.38 28.29 -2.60
N GLY A 222 -1.45 27.05 -2.11
CA GLY A 222 -0.33 26.38 -1.44
C GLY A 222 0.08 27.05 -0.12
N VAL A 223 -0.89 27.57 0.66
CA VAL A 223 -0.62 28.29 1.91
C VAL A 223 -1.57 27.89 3.03
N THR A 224 -1.12 28.02 4.27
CA THR A 224 -2.02 27.96 5.45
C THR A 224 -2.59 29.34 5.77
N GLN A 225 -3.86 29.41 6.14
CA GLN A 225 -4.56 30.63 6.52
C GLN A 225 -5.12 30.51 7.93
N ILE A 226 -4.94 31.53 8.76
CA ILE A 226 -5.48 31.53 10.12
C ILE A 226 -7.01 31.61 10.06
N MET A 227 -7.69 30.60 10.60
CA MET A 227 -9.13 30.62 10.78
C MET A 227 -9.52 31.26 12.11
N ARG A 228 -8.81 30.89 13.17
CA ARG A 228 -9.02 31.40 14.53
C ARG A 228 -7.79 31.16 15.39
N THR A 229 -7.59 32.03 16.36
CA THR A 229 -6.64 31.83 17.45
C THR A 229 -7.41 31.53 18.72
N LYS A 230 -7.06 30.46 19.41
CA LYS A 230 -7.65 30.14 20.72
C LYS A 230 -6.68 30.56 21.80
N ASN A 231 -7.16 31.45 22.69
CA ASN A 231 -6.37 31.94 23.84
C ASN A 231 -6.81 31.27 25.15
N SER A 232 -7.66 30.23 25.09
CA SER A 232 -8.15 29.51 26.27
C SER A 232 -8.57 28.10 25.87
N PHE A 233 -8.54 27.17 26.82
CA PHE A 233 -9.11 25.84 26.64
C PHE A 233 -10.61 25.97 26.36
N VAL A 234 -11.06 25.31 25.29
CA VAL A 234 -12.49 25.13 25.04
C VAL A 234 -13.01 24.10 26.03
N ASP A 235 -13.83 24.51 26.97
CA ASP A 235 -14.52 23.58 27.85
C ASP A 235 -15.72 22.97 27.08
N TYR A 236 -15.59 21.73 26.70
CA TYR A 236 -16.63 20.95 26.00
C TYR A 236 -17.65 20.38 26.97
N ARG A 237 -17.55 20.62 28.29
CA ARG A 237 -18.48 20.15 29.32
C ARG A 237 -18.85 18.68 29.12
N PHE A 238 -17.86 17.81 29.16
CA PHE A 238 -18.10 16.39 29.02
C PHE A 238 -19.00 15.86 30.12
N VAL A 239 -20.05 15.15 29.73
CA VAL A 239 -21.01 14.49 30.63
C VAL A 239 -21.14 13.04 30.14
N VAL A 240 -21.22 12.09 31.06
CA VAL A 240 -21.43 10.68 30.72
C VAL A 240 -22.74 10.55 29.93
N GLU A 241 -22.67 9.82 28.80
CA GLU A 241 -23.84 9.55 27.96
C GLU A 241 -24.88 8.69 28.74
N PRO A 242 -26.05 9.20 29.06
CA PRO A 242 -27.00 8.48 29.91
C PRO A 242 -27.72 7.35 29.18
N ASP A 243 -27.84 7.43 27.84
CA ASP A 243 -28.60 6.46 27.05
C ASP A 243 -27.76 5.24 26.64
N ILE A 244 -26.41 5.33 26.75
CA ILE A 244 -25.50 4.24 26.48
C ILE A 244 -24.76 3.89 27.77
N LYS A 245 -25.18 2.79 28.39
CA LYS A 245 -24.52 2.32 29.63
C LYS A 245 -23.05 1.99 29.39
N PRO A 246 -22.17 2.33 30.36
CA PRO A 246 -20.80 1.82 30.34
C PRO A 246 -20.77 0.30 30.22
N PHE A 247 -19.83 -0.25 29.44
CA PHE A 247 -19.79 -1.68 29.15
C PHE A 247 -18.38 -2.27 29.30
N LYS A 248 -18.36 -3.58 29.52
CA LYS A 248 -17.12 -4.35 29.56
C LYS A 248 -16.81 -4.90 28.17
N VAL A 249 -15.56 -4.72 27.74
CA VAL A 249 -15.02 -5.39 26.56
C VAL A 249 -14.52 -6.76 27.02
N ASN A 250 -15.37 -7.78 26.84
CA ASN A 250 -15.05 -9.15 27.27
C ASN A 250 -14.13 -9.87 26.27
N GLU A 251 -13.58 -11.00 26.69
CA GLU A 251 -12.66 -11.78 25.86
C GLU A 251 -13.33 -12.31 24.58
N GLU A 252 -14.59 -12.68 24.63
CA GLU A 252 -15.34 -13.18 23.47
C GLU A 252 -15.39 -12.11 22.35
N LEU A 253 -15.66 -10.85 22.71
CA LEU A 253 -15.66 -9.74 21.76
C LEU A 253 -14.27 -9.54 21.13
N ILE A 254 -13.21 -9.65 21.95
CA ILE A 254 -11.83 -9.48 21.49
C ILE A 254 -11.44 -10.62 20.54
N GLU A 255 -11.71 -11.88 20.90
CA GLU A 255 -11.39 -13.02 20.05
C GLU A 255 -12.18 -13.01 18.74
N ARG A 256 -13.45 -12.60 18.78
CA ARG A 256 -14.25 -12.38 17.57
C ARG A 256 -13.64 -11.29 16.68
N ALA A 257 -13.15 -10.19 17.26
CA ALA A 257 -12.48 -9.12 16.51
C ALA A 257 -11.16 -9.62 15.92
N LYS A 258 -10.31 -10.31 16.69
CA LYS A 258 -9.05 -10.91 16.21
C LYS A 258 -9.28 -11.84 15.02
N GLY A 259 -10.31 -12.70 15.07
CA GLY A 259 -10.65 -13.57 13.96
C GLY A 259 -11.04 -12.86 12.66
N ARG A 260 -11.51 -11.60 12.75
CA ARG A 260 -11.85 -10.78 11.57
C ARG A 260 -10.67 -9.98 11.02
N VAL A 261 -9.73 -9.58 11.87
CA VAL A 261 -8.57 -8.77 11.48
C VAL A 261 -7.69 -9.54 10.48
N GLY A 262 -7.40 -10.80 10.75
CA GLY A 262 -6.49 -11.60 9.93
C GLY A 262 -5.05 -11.11 10.02
N GLU A 263 -4.26 -11.42 8.98
CA GLU A 263 -2.87 -11.00 8.89
C GLU A 263 -2.77 -9.57 8.37
N LEU A 264 -2.00 -8.72 9.04
CA LEU A 264 -1.79 -7.33 8.65
C LEU A 264 -0.81 -7.21 7.46
N PRO A 265 -0.87 -6.11 6.69
CA PRO A 265 -0.08 -5.96 5.46
C PRO A 265 1.41 -6.21 5.64
N GLU A 266 2.04 -5.58 6.64
CA GLU A 266 3.48 -5.69 6.84
C GLU A 266 3.91 -7.10 7.27
N SER A 267 3.15 -7.75 8.16
CA SER A 267 3.40 -9.15 8.54
C SER A 267 3.30 -10.08 7.33
N LYS A 268 2.33 -9.81 6.44
CA LYS A 268 2.16 -10.54 5.20
C LYS A 268 3.34 -10.33 4.24
N ARG A 269 3.83 -9.10 4.07
CA ARG A 269 5.03 -8.79 3.27
C ARG A 269 6.25 -9.58 3.74
N ILE A 270 6.54 -9.51 5.03
CA ILE A 270 7.66 -10.24 5.65
C ILE A 270 7.52 -11.74 5.42
N ARG A 271 6.33 -12.30 5.63
CA ARG A 271 6.08 -13.73 5.44
C ARG A 271 6.25 -14.15 3.99
N LEU A 272 5.67 -13.43 3.03
CA LEU A 272 5.76 -13.74 1.60
C LEU A 272 7.20 -13.63 1.08
N GLN A 273 7.97 -12.64 1.57
CA GLN A 273 9.39 -12.55 1.27
C GLN A 273 10.18 -13.78 1.73
N LYS A 274 9.99 -14.17 2.98
CA LYS A 274 10.67 -15.34 3.55
C LYS A 274 10.27 -16.62 2.86
N GLN A 275 8.98 -16.80 2.62
CA GLN A 275 8.43 -18.03 2.06
C GLN A 275 8.79 -18.23 0.60
N PHE A 276 8.78 -17.17 -0.21
CA PHE A 276 8.90 -17.27 -1.66
C PHE A 276 10.14 -16.57 -2.23
N GLY A 277 10.92 -15.87 -1.39
CA GLY A 277 12.12 -15.15 -1.82
C GLY A 277 11.83 -14.05 -2.84
N LEU A 278 10.70 -13.33 -2.65
CA LEU A 278 10.30 -12.20 -3.47
C LEU A 278 11.05 -10.93 -3.08
N SER A 279 11.15 -9.97 -3.99
CA SER A 279 11.74 -8.66 -3.69
C SER A 279 10.80 -7.79 -2.84
N ASP A 280 11.32 -6.73 -2.19
CA ASP A 280 10.49 -5.76 -1.47
C ASP A 280 9.42 -5.16 -2.38
N PHE A 281 9.81 -4.74 -3.59
CA PHE A 281 8.90 -4.19 -4.58
C PHE A 281 7.76 -5.15 -4.96
N ASP A 282 8.10 -6.44 -5.18
CA ASP A 282 7.09 -7.44 -5.56
C ASP A 282 6.06 -7.63 -4.45
N VAL A 283 6.52 -7.78 -3.20
CA VAL A 283 5.60 -8.00 -2.07
C VAL A 283 4.78 -6.77 -1.75
N GLU A 284 5.34 -5.56 -1.86
CA GLU A 284 4.58 -4.32 -1.70
C GLU A 284 3.44 -4.22 -2.71
N THR A 285 3.73 -4.50 -3.98
CA THR A 285 2.72 -4.46 -5.03
C THR A 285 1.67 -5.56 -4.87
N LEU A 286 2.09 -6.80 -4.62
CA LEU A 286 1.19 -7.94 -4.42
C LEU A 286 0.31 -7.81 -3.18
N THR A 287 0.74 -7.03 -2.19
CA THR A 287 -0.02 -6.78 -0.96
C THR A 287 -0.68 -5.41 -0.92
N SER A 288 -0.69 -4.67 -2.02
CA SER A 288 -1.30 -3.32 -2.08
C SER A 288 -2.79 -3.31 -1.74
N THR A 289 -3.48 -4.44 -1.95
CA THR A 289 -4.83 -4.69 -1.45
C THR A 289 -4.92 -6.09 -0.84
N ARG A 290 -5.84 -6.27 0.12
CA ARG A 290 -6.07 -7.58 0.73
C ARG A 290 -6.52 -8.62 -0.31
N GLU A 291 -7.38 -8.21 -1.23
CA GLU A 291 -7.92 -9.05 -2.27
C GLU A 291 -6.82 -9.56 -3.21
N LEU A 292 -5.91 -8.69 -3.64
CA LEU A 292 -4.79 -9.08 -4.49
C LEU A 292 -3.83 -10.03 -3.76
N ALA A 293 -3.55 -9.75 -2.49
CA ALA A 293 -2.68 -10.60 -1.70
C ALA A 293 -3.24 -12.03 -1.53
N LEU A 294 -4.52 -12.15 -1.22
CA LEU A 294 -5.18 -13.45 -1.10
C LEU A 294 -5.24 -14.18 -2.46
N TRP A 295 -5.51 -13.45 -3.52
CA TRP A 295 -5.52 -13.99 -4.88
C TRP A 295 -4.13 -14.52 -5.29
N PHE A 296 -3.07 -13.80 -4.95
CA PHE A 296 -1.69 -14.26 -5.17
C PHE A 296 -1.38 -15.52 -4.35
N GLU A 297 -1.73 -15.57 -3.08
CA GLU A 297 -1.48 -16.72 -2.22
C GLU A 297 -2.19 -17.96 -2.76
N GLU A 298 -3.44 -17.85 -3.20
CA GLU A 298 -4.17 -18.94 -3.85
C GLU A 298 -3.52 -19.36 -5.18
N ALA A 299 -3.03 -18.40 -5.99
CA ALA A 299 -2.32 -18.70 -7.23
C ALA A 299 -0.95 -19.36 -6.99
N ALA A 300 -0.31 -19.06 -5.87
CA ALA A 300 0.95 -19.69 -5.47
C ALA A 300 0.76 -21.13 -4.99
N GLU A 301 -0.44 -21.48 -4.54
CA GLU A 301 -0.75 -22.84 -4.07
C GLU A 301 -0.70 -23.83 -5.23
N GLY A 302 0.17 -24.85 -5.10
CA GLY A 302 0.38 -25.86 -6.16
C GLY A 302 1.20 -25.39 -7.37
N ALA A 303 1.72 -24.16 -7.35
CA ALA A 303 2.62 -23.67 -8.41
C ALA A 303 4.02 -24.24 -8.25
N LYS A 304 4.60 -24.71 -9.37
CA LYS A 304 5.98 -25.22 -9.43
C LYS A 304 7.01 -24.10 -9.33
N ASP A 305 6.63 -22.87 -9.68
CA ASP A 305 7.51 -21.69 -9.68
C ASP A 305 6.71 -20.45 -9.24
N VAL A 306 6.70 -20.19 -7.93
CA VAL A 306 5.94 -19.10 -7.34
C VAL A 306 6.47 -17.73 -7.79
N LYS A 307 7.77 -17.58 -8.07
CA LYS A 307 8.32 -16.34 -8.62
C LYS A 307 7.76 -16.02 -10.00
N LYS A 308 7.53 -17.03 -10.83
CA LYS A 308 6.85 -16.84 -12.11
C LYS A 308 5.40 -16.47 -11.93
N VAL A 309 4.69 -17.06 -10.95
CA VAL A 309 3.32 -16.64 -10.61
C VAL A 309 3.30 -15.15 -10.27
N ALA A 310 4.19 -14.69 -9.37
CA ALA A 310 4.31 -13.28 -9.03
C ALA A 310 4.55 -12.42 -10.29
N ASN A 311 5.51 -12.80 -11.15
CA ASN A 311 5.81 -12.07 -12.37
C ASN A 311 4.61 -11.98 -13.33
N TRP A 312 3.86 -13.07 -13.51
CA TRP A 312 2.65 -13.05 -14.35
C TRP A 312 1.57 -12.13 -13.81
N ILE A 313 1.38 -12.10 -12.50
CA ILE A 313 0.43 -11.20 -11.85
C ILE A 313 0.90 -9.75 -12.01
N LEU A 314 2.16 -9.45 -11.64
CA LEU A 314 2.70 -8.10 -11.63
C LEU A 314 2.82 -7.48 -13.03
N ALA A 315 3.32 -8.25 -14.00
CA ALA A 315 3.62 -7.72 -15.33
C ALA A 315 2.43 -7.81 -16.30
N GLU A 316 1.69 -8.92 -16.29
CA GLU A 316 0.65 -9.16 -17.30
C GLU A 316 -0.76 -8.88 -16.75
N LEU A 317 -1.11 -9.44 -15.59
CA LEU A 317 -2.46 -9.31 -15.04
C LEU A 317 -2.75 -7.89 -14.56
N LEU A 318 -1.87 -7.29 -13.77
CA LEU A 318 -2.07 -5.93 -13.28
C LEU A 318 -2.03 -4.90 -14.40
N ALA A 319 -1.26 -5.12 -15.48
CA ALA A 319 -1.28 -4.24 -16.64
C ALA A 319 -2.68 -4.19 -17.28
N VAL A 320 -3.31 -5.35 -17.49
CA VAL A 320 -4.66 -5.45 -18.05
C VAL A 320 -5.70 -4.83 -17.11
N LEU A 321 -5.62 -5.09 -15.80
CA LEU A 321 -6.53 -4.52 -14.82
C LEU A 321 -6.45 -2.98 -14.79
N ASN A 322 -5.23 -2.43 -14.82
CA ASN A 322 -5.00 -0.99 -14.86
C ASN A 322 -5.55 -0.35 -16.14
N GLU A 323 -5.30 -0.98 -17.30
CA GLU A 323 -5.83 -0.50 -18.58
C GLU A 323 -7.37 -0.48 -18.59
N GLN A 324 -7.99 -1.54 -18.04
CA GLN A 324 -9.44 -1.67 -17.97
C GLN A 324 -10.06 -0.94 -16.77
N ARG A 325 -9.26 -0.35 -15.88
CA ARG A 325 -9.70 0.27 -14.61
C ARG A 325 -10.52 -0.68 -13.73
N LYS A 326 -10.11 -1.96 -13.69
CA LYS A 326 -10.74 -3.01 -12.90
C LYS A 326 -9.90 -3.39 -11.69
N THR A 327 -10.58 -3.90 -10.68
CA THR A 327 -9.95 -4.54 -9.52
C THR A 327 -9.72 -6.03 -9.77
N ILE A 328 -8.91 -6.68 -8.94
CA ILE A 328 -8.66 -8.13 -9.04
C ILE A 328 -9.95 -8.95 -8.86
N SER A 329 -10.94 -8.43 -8.13
CA SER A 329 -12.22 -9.09 -7.91
C SER A 329 -13.16 -9.08 -9.14
N GLU A 330 -12.83 -8.25 -10.14
CA GLU A 330 -13.62 -8.09 -11.37
C GLU A 330 -13.00 -8.82 -12.57
N VAL A 331 -11.89 -9.53 -12.35
CA VAL A 331 -11.24 -10.29 -13.43
C VAL A 331 -12.00 -11.61 -13.70
N ASN A 332 -12.07 -11.98 -14.98
CA ASN A 332 -12.82 -13.17 -15.43
C ASN A 332 -12.07 -14.51 -15.20
N ILE A 333 -10.82 -14.46 -14.72
CA ILE A 333 -10.01 -15.65 -14.44
C ILE A 333 -9.81 -15.83 -12.94
N THR A 334 -9.59 -17.05 -12.51
CA THR A 334 -9.31 -17.40 -11.12
C THR A 334 -7.81 -17.57 -10.89
N PRO A 335 -7.33 -17.55 -9.63
CA PRO A 335 -5.93 -17.83 -9.30
C PRO A 335 -5.40 -19.11 -9.95
N LYS A 336 -6.22 -20.15 -9.99
CA LYS A 336 -5.88 -21.45 -10.58
C LYS A 336 -5.50 -21.38 -12.07
N HIS A 337 -6.06 -20.45 -12.81
CA HIS A 337 -5.69 -20.23 -14.22
C HIS A 337 -4.20 -19.85 -14.33
N ILE A 338 -3.72 -18.95 -13.47
CA ILE A 338 -2.30 -18.55 -13.47
C ILE A 338 -1.42 -19.70 -12.99
N THR A 339 -1.84 -20.45 -11.96
CA THR A 339 -1.12 -21.63 -11.48
C THR A 339 -0.93 -22.65 -12.59
N GLU A 340 -1.99 -23.01 -13.31
CA GLU A 340 -1.91 -23.98 -14.42
C GLU A 340 -1.09 -23.46 -15.61
N LEU A 341 -1.23 -22.18 -15.95
CA LEU A 341 -0.42 -21.54 -17.00
C LEU A 341 1.08 -21.62 -16.67
N VAL A 342 1.46 -21.21 -15.45
CA VAL A 342 2.86 -21.25 -14.99
C VAL A 342 3.37 -22.69 -14.95
N ASN A 343 2.57 -23.64 -14.50
CA ASN A 343 2.92 -25.06 -14.47
C ASN A 343 3.12 -25.63 -15.89
N ALA A 344 2.27 -25.27 -16.85
CA ALA A 344 2.42 -25.66 -18.24
C ALA A 344 3.73 -25.13 -18.85
N ILE A 345 4.13 -23.91 -18.51
CA ILE A 345 5.41 -23.31 -18.93
C ILE A 345 6.58 -24.02 -18.22
N ALA A 346 6.48 -24.26 -16.91
CA ALA A 346 7.52 -24.96 -16.14
C ALA A 346 7.75 -26.39 -16.63
N ASP A 347 6.67 -27.08 -17.02
CA ASP A 347 6.69 -28.42 -17.62
C ASP A 347 7.15 -28.41 -19.08
N LYS A 348 7.46 -27.25 -19.65
CA LYS A 348 7.86 -27.08 -21.05
C LYS A 348 6.79 -27.57 -22.04
N LYS A 349 5.52 -27.65 -21.64
CA LYS A 349 4.40 -27.96 -22.54
C LYS A 349 4.16 -26.82 -23.52
N ILE A 350 4.41 -25.59 -23.11
CA ILE A 350 4.37 -24.39 -23.92
C ILE A 350 5.56 -23.47 -23.60
N SER A 351 5.94 -22.63 -24.55
CA SER A 351 6.95 -21.58 -24.36
C SER A 351 6.35 -20.35 -23.65
N ASN A 352 7.19 -19.47 -23.10
CA ASN A 352 6.73 -18.19 -22.53
C ASN A 352 5.94 -17.33 -23.55
N ALA A 353 6.35 -17.33 -24.82
CA ALA A 353 5.65 -16.60 -25.87
C ALA A 353 4.23 -17.14 -26.11
N GLN A 354 4.09 -18.46 -26.16
CA GLN A 354 2.79 -19.12 -26.25
C GLN A 354 1.96 -18.88 -24.99
N GLY A 355 2.60 -18.82 -23.81
CA GLY A 355 1.96 -18.47 -22.56
C GLY A 355 1.23 -17.12 -22.61
N LYS A 356 1.82 -16.10 -23.25
CA LYS A 356 1.16 -14.80 -23.44
C LYS A 356 -0.10 -14.91 -24.32
N THR A 357 -0.06 -15.73 -25.36
CA THR A 357 -1.23 -15.98 -26.21
C THR A 357 -2.33 -16.72 -25.44
N VAL A 358 -1.95 -17.72 -24.65
CA VAL A 358 -2.89 -18.46 -23.78
C VAL A 358 -3.51 -17.51 -22.77
N PHE A 359 -2.70 -16.66 -22.11
CA PHE A 359 -3.18 -15.69 -21.14
C PHE A 359 -4.21 -14.71 -21.73
N ALA A 360 -3.95 -14.14 -22.91
CA ALA A 360 -4.90 -13.28 -23.59
C ALA A 360 -6.23 -14.01 -23.84
N LYS A 361 -6.19 -15.25 -24.31
CA LYS A 361 -7.39 -16.06 -24.54
C LYS A 361 -8.11 -16.45 -23.25
N MET A 362 -7.38 -16.67 -22.15
CA MET A 362 -7.99 -16.89 -20.83
C MET A 362 -8.84 -15.70 -20.40
N LEU A 363 -8.33 -14.48 -20.61
CA LEU A 363 -9.07 -13.25 -20.28
C LEU A 363 -10.32 -13.06 -21.13
N GLU A 364 -10.28 -13.47 -22.40
CA GLU A 364 -11.41 -13.36 -23.33
C GLU A 364 -12.49 -14.44 -23.08
N THR A 365 -12.05 -15.69 -22.82
CA THR A 365 -12.94 -16.86 -22.84
C THR A 365 -13.23 -17.45 -21.48
N SER A 366 -12.47 -17.07 -20.46
CA SER A 366 -12.47 -17.69 -19.11
C SER A 366 -12.20 -19.21 -19.11
N LYS A 367 -11.62 -19.75 -20.19
CA LYS A 367 -11.25 -21.16 -20.29
C LYS A 367 -9.94 -21.43 -19.56
N MET A 368 -9.78 -22.65 -19.06
CA MET A 368 -8.56 -23.10 -18.43
C MET A 368 -7.39 -23.20 -19.44
N PRO A 369 -6.14 -22.92 -19.02
CA PRO A 369 -4.97 -23.01 -19.89
C PRO A 369 -4.88 -24.32 -20.66
N ALA A 370 -5.14 -25.46 -20.03
CA ALA A 370 -5.07 -26.78 -20.64
C ALA A 370 -6.04 -26.93 -21.82
N GLU A 371 -7.25 -26.37 -21.72
CA GLU A 371 -8.26 -26.39 -22.78
C GLU A 371 -7.78 -25.54 -23.98
N ILE A 372 -7.30 -24.32 -23.71
CA ILE A 372 -6.81 -23.40 -24.75
C ILE A 372 -5.59 -24.00 -25.47
N ILE A 373 -4.64 -24.58 -24.73
CA ILE A 373 -3.45 -25.21 -25.29
C ILE A 373 -3.83 -26.34 -26.24
N LYS A 374 -4.82 -27.15 -25.86
CA LYS A 374 -5.32 -28.25 -26.67
C LYS A 374 -6.07 -27.78 -27.91
N GLU A 375 -7.01 -26.82 -27.76
CA GLU A 375 -7.81 -26.27 -28.88
C GLU A 375 -6.93 -25.61 -29.94
N GLU A 376 -5.87 -24.90 -29.52
CA GLU A 376 -4.93 -24.22 -30.42
C GLU A 376 -3.79 -25.11 -30.91
N GLY A 377 -3.73 -26.35 -30.44
CA GLY A 377 -2.66 -27.27 -30.79
C GLY A 377 -1.26 -26.73 -30.47
N MET A 378 -1.13 -26.02 -29.33
CA MET A 378 0.10 -25.33 -28.89
C MET A 378 1.07 -26.27 -28.15
N GLU A 379 0.72 -27.52 -27.91
CA GLU A 379 1.58 -28.44 -27.19
C GLU A 379 2.96 -28.53 -27.87
N THR A 380 3.99 -28.36 -27.04
CA THR A 380 5.40 -28.47 -27.52
C THR A 380 5.66 -29.91 -27.92
N VAL A 381 6.08 -30.11 -29.15
CA VAL A 381 6.54 -31.41 -29.61
C VAL A 381 7.87 -31.70 -28.89
N SER A 382 7.84 -32.64 -27.95
CA SER A 382 9.03 -33.11 -27.21
C SER A 382 9.55 -34.44 -27.80
N ASP A 383 8.93 -34.93 -28.86
CA ASP A 383 9.42 -36.11 -29.55
C ASP A 383 10.71 -35.78 -30.30
N SER A 384 11.80 -36.39 -29.87
CA SER A 384 13.14 -36.19 -30.45
C SER A 384 13.21 -36.52 -31.93
N GLY A 385 12.40 -37.48 -32.39
CA GLY A 385 12.36 -37.89 -33.81
C GLY A 385 11.73 -36.80 -34.69
N ALA A 386 10.58 -36.25 -34.26
CA ALA A 386 9.89 -35.21 -35.01
C ALA A 386 10.70 -33.89 -35.03
N ILE A 387 11.40 -33.54 -33.93
CA ILE A 387 12.32 -32.39 -33.92
C ILE A 387 13.54 -32.64 -34.81
N GLU A 388 14.07 -33.85 -34.81
CA GLU A 388 15.24 -34.23 -35.64
C GLU A 388 14.96 -34.11 -37.12
N GLU A 389 13.73 -34.47 -37.58
CA GLU A 389 13.33 -34.30 -38.99
C GLU A 389 13.31 -32.81 -39.38
N ILE A 390 12.77 -31.95 -38.49
CA ILE A 390 12.74 -30.50 -38.74
C ILE A 390 14.17 -29.93 -38.74
N VAL A 391 15.03 -30.37 -37.82
CA VAL A 391 16.44 -29.97 -37.76
C VAL A 391 17.18 -30.36 -39.04
N ASN A 392 17.03 -31.59 -39.51
CA ASN A 392 17.64 -32.06 -40.74
C ASN A 392 17.24 -31.19 -41.94
N LYS A 393 15.93 -30.95 -42.09
CA LYS A 393 15.41 -30.11 -43.16
C LYS A 393 15.95 -28.67 -43.10
N VAL A 394 15.98 -28.04 -41.90
CA VAL A 394 16.53 -26.69 -41.71
C VAL A 394 18.02 -26.63 -42.02
N ILE A 395 18.80 -27.66 -41.68
CA ILE A 395 20.23 -27.74 -42.00
C ILE A 395 20.44 -27.88 -43.53
N GLU A 396 19.63 -28.72 -44.19
CA GLU A 396 19.70 -28.90 -45.64
C GLU A 396 19.31 -27.61 -46.42
N GLU A 397 18.33 -26.90 -45.95
CA GLU A 397 17.87 -25.63 -46.55
C GLU A 397 18.84 -24.45 -46.34
N ASN A 398 19.84 -24.59 -45.44
CA ASN A 398 20.77 -23.53 -45.07
C ASN A 398 22.25 -23.89 -45.20
N PRO A 399 22.75 -24.27 -46.41
CA PRO A 399 24.11 -24.73 -46.60
C PRO A 399 25.20 -23.67 -46.27
N LYS A 400 24.86 -22.37 -46.40
CA LYS A 400 25.78 -21.30 -46.00
C LYS A 400 26.04 -21.29 -44.49
N ALA A 401 25.00 -21.49 -43.68
CA ALA A 401 25.13 -21.54 -42.23
C ALA A 401 26.01 -22.76 -41.79
N VAL A 402 25.88 -23.89 -42.47
CA VAL A 402 26.73 -25.07 -42.26
C VAL A 402 28.21 -24.76 -42.58
N ALA A 403 28.47 -24.07 -43.70
CA ALA A 403 29.83 -23.65 -44.07
C ALA A 403 30.43 -22.66 -43.05
N ASP A 404 29.62 -21.70 -42.54
CA ASP A 404 30.05 -20.77 -41.51
C ASP A 404 30.37 -21.46 -40.17
N PHE A 405 29.62 -22.49 -39.78
CA PHE A 405 29.93 -23.31 -38.62
C PHE A 405 31.27 -24.07 -38.79
N LYS A 406 31.51 -24.68 -39.95
CA LYS A 406 32.79 -25.34 -40.28
C LYS A 406 33.94 -24.35 -40.29
N ALA A 407 33.68 -23.05 -40.58
CA ALA A 407 34.66 -21.97 -40.50
C ALA A 407 34.89 -21.44 -39.04
N GLY A 408 34.30 -22.09 -38.03
CA GLY A 408 34.51 -21.76 -36.61
C GLY A 408 33.53 -20.74 -36.01
N LYS A 409 32.47 -20.35 -36.72
CA LYS A 409 31.46 -19.41 -36.20
C LYS A 409 30.42 -20.15 -35.37
N THR A 410 30.57 -20.14 -34.03
CA THR A 410 29.68 -20.86 -33.10
C THR A 410 28.30 -20.25 -32.93
N ASN A 411 28.12 -18.96 -33.21
CA ASN A 411 26.83 -18.25 -33.13
C ASN A 411 25.78 -18.76 -34.15
N VAL A 412 26.21 -19.50 -35.16
CA VAL A 412 25.35 -20.14 -36.17
C VAL A 412 24.37 -21.14 -35.55
N VAL A 413 24.77 -21.85 -34.49
CA VAL A 413 23.86 -22.78 -33.76
C VAL A 413 22.62 -22.07 -33.25
N GLY A 414 22.79 -20.88 -32.66
CA GLY A 414 21.64 -20.06 -32.16
C GLY A 414 20.73 -19.61 -33.31
N TRP A 415 21.31 -19.18 -34.43
CA TRP A 415 20.56 -18.76 -35.61
C TRP A 415 19.76 -19.92 -36.22
N LEU A 416 20.39 -21.08 -36.41
CA LEU A 416 19.72 -22.30 -36.94
C LEU A 416 18.63 -22.78 -35.96
N THR A 417 18.86 -22.72 -34.65
CA THR A 417 17.82 -23.02 -33.66
C THR A 417 16.62 -22.10 -33.86
N GLY A 418 16.83 -20.80 -34.13
CA GLY A 418 15.76 -19.86 -34.48
C GLY A 418 14.98 -20.27 -35.73
N GLN A 419 15.65 -20.78 -36.76
CA GLN A 419 14.99 -21.30 -37.99
C GLN A 419 14.18 -22.58 -37.70
N VAL A 420 14.70 -23.50 -36.86
CA VAL A 420 13.93 -24.66 -36.38
C VAL A 420 12.68 -24.24 -35.62
N MET A 421 12.80 -23.26 -34.74
CA MET A 421 11.62 -22.69 -34.03
C MET A 421 10.60 -22.12 -35.00
N LYS A 422 11.05 -21.39 -36.04
CA LYS A 422 10.19 -20.85 -37.08
C LYS A 422 9.51 -21.95 -37.90
N ALA A 423 10.26 -22.95 -38.33
CA ALA A 423 9.76 -24.09 -39.12
C ALA A 423 8.75 -24.95 -38.32
N SER A 424 8.98 -25.12 -37.03
CA SER A 424 8.06 -25.80 -36.11
C SER A 424 6.86 -24.95 -35.66
N LYS A 425 6.72 -23.69 -36.14
CA LYS A 425 5.75 -22.71 -35.67
C LYS A 425 5.77 -22.53 -34.13
N GLY A 426 6.96 -22.56 -33.54
CA GLY A 426 7.17 -22.45 -32.10
C GLY A 426 6.87 -23.72 -31.29
N LYS A 427 6.56 -24.84 -31.93
CA LYS A 427 6.21 -26.11 -31.27
C LYS A 427 7.43 -26.95 -30.82
N ALA A 428 8.60 -26.76 -31.42
CA ALA A 428 9.80 -27.50 -31.00
C ALA A 428 10.28 -27.00 -29.62
N ASN A 429 10.79 -27.93 -28.78
CA ASN A 429 11.46 -27.52 -27.54
C ASN A 429 12.79 -26.84 -27.89
N PRO A 430 13.01 -25.57 -27.51
CA PRO A 430 14.21 -24.82 -27.92
C PRO A 430 15.51 -25.44 -27.44
N GLY A 431 15.52 -26.01 -26.23
CA GLY A 431 16.71 -26.70 -25.68
C GLY A 431 17.06 -27.97 -26.44
N MET A 432 16.05 -28.77 -26.79
CA MET A 432 16.27 -29.97 -27.64
C MET A 432 16.65 -29.60 -29.06
N ALA A 433 16.01 -28.59 -29.64
CA ALA A 433 16.34 -28.08 -30.96
C ALA A 433 17.81 -27.62 -31.03
N SER A 434 18.24 -26.80 -30.05
CA SER A 434 19.63 -26.32 -29.97
C SER A 434 20.63 -27.45 -29.79
N LYS A 435 20.33 -28.44 -28.95
CA LYS A 435 21.17 -29.62 -28.74
C LYS A 435 21.28 -30.45 -30.03
N LEU A 436 20.17 -30.76 -30.68
CA LEU A 436 20.15 -31.54 -31.92
C LEU A 436 20.83 -30.81 -33.09
N VAL A 437 20.66 -29.49 -33.22
CA VAL A 437 21.37 -28.66 -34.20
C VAL A 437 22.88 -28.76 -33.96
N GLY A 438 23.34 -28.59 -32.72
CA GLY A 438 24.74 -28.68 -32.36
C GLY A 438 25.33 -30.07 -32.64
N GLU A 439 24.63 -31.15 -32.26
CA GLU A 439 25.06 -32.54 -32.50
C GLU A 439 25.11 -32.90 -33.99
N LYS A 440 24.15 -32.40 -34.78
CA LYS A 440 24.13 -32.65 -36.24
C LYS A 440 25.22 -31.87 -36.96
N LEU A 441 25.43 -30.60 -36.62
CA LEU A 441 26.50 -29.80 -37.20
C LEU A 441 27.89 -30.34 -36.87
N ALA A 442 28.08 -30.93 -35.67
CA ALA A 442 29.33 -31.54 -35.27
C ALA A 442 29.63 -32.85 -35.99
N LYS A 443 28.61 -33.50 -36.60
CA LYS A 443 28.75 -34.74 -37.38
C LYS A 443 28.92 -34.49 -38.89
N LEU A 444 28.72 -33.28 -39.36
CA LEU A 444 28.91 -32.83 -40.75
C LEU A 444 30.33 -32.26 -40.95
#